data_b788813d45721636c0d6448758a5c8d1
#
_entry.id   b788813d45721636c0d6448758a5c8d1
#
_cell.length_a   1.000
_cell.length_b   1.000
_cell.length_c   1.000
_cell.angle_alpha   90.00
_cell.angle_beta   90.00
_cell.angle_gamma   90.00
#
_symmetry.space_group_name_H-M   'P 1'
#
loop_
_entity.id
_entity.type
_entity.pdbx_description
1 polymer ?
#
loop_
_entity_poly.entity_id
_entity_poly.type
_entity_poly.pdbx_seq_one_letter_code
_entity_poly.pdbx_strand_id
1 'polypeptide(L)'
;GRSFIARIPKGAPMSDDLMFQDQIRDIVRAAYGAITTGAGRAMAQRFYSDGELATVPADAVDWALGVGNPVRYAGLSEGEVVLDIGSGGGIDTVLAAQRVGPTGRVIGLDALPEMCERAQEAAKAAGVEPWCEPREGEMEAIPLPDESVDVVISNGVINLSPRKSRAFAE
;
A
#
# COMPACT_ATOMS: atom_id res chain seq x y z
N GLY A 1 -23.87 -17.52 28.97
CA GLY A 1 -23.66 -16.49 27.99
C GLY A 1 -23.58 -15.13 28.67
N ARG A 2 -22.39 -14.53 28.74
CA ARG A 2 -22.24 -13.11 29.14
C ARG A 2 -21.83 -12.35 27.89
N SER A 3 -22.75 -11.54 27.34
CA SER A 3 -22.47 -10.57 26.30
C SER A 3 -21.63 -9.45 26.89
N PHE A 4 -20.41 -9.28 26.41
CA PHE A 4 -19.56 -8.13 26.71
C PHE A 4 -19.95 -7.01 25.75
N ILE A 5 -20.77 -6.05 26.19
CA ILE A 5 -20.97 -4.78 25.51
C ILE A 5 -19.99 -3.79 26.13
N ALA A 6 -18.86 -3.59 25.46
CA ALA A 6 -17.96 -2.50 25.80
C ALA A 6 -18.54 -1.19 25.23
N ARG A 7 -19.02 -0.29 26.06
CA ARG A 7 -19.28 1.10 25.67
C ARG A 7 -17.94 1.79 25.52
N ILE A 8 -17.61 2.22 24.29
CA ILE A 8 -16.47 3.11 24.04
C ILE A 8 -16.83 4.48 24.61
N PRO A 9 -16.04 5.05 25.55
CA PRO A 9 -16.27 6.40 26.05
C PRO A 9 -16.13 7.39 24.89
N LYS A 10 -17.14 8.22 24.66
CA LYS A 10 -17.02 9.40 23.79
C LYS A 10 -16.06 10.39 24.47
N GLY A 11 -14.88 10.59 23.88
CA GLY A 11 -13.94 11.62 24.33
C GLY A 11 -12.62 11.10 24.94
N ALA A 12 -12.05 10.02 24.42
CA ALA A 12 -10.63 9.75 24.65
C ALA A 12 -9.79 10.84 23.97
N PRO A 13 -8.75 11.40 24.63
CA PRO A 13 -7.96 12.46 24.04
C PRO A 13 -7.21 11.97 22.80
N MET A 14 -7.23 12.78 21.73
CA MET A 14 -6.53 12.54 20.45
C MET A 14 -5.02 12.30 20.58
N SER A 15 -4.42 12.56 21.76
CA SER A 15 -2.99 12.43 22.04
C SER A 15 -2.46 10.99 22.02
N ASP A 16 -3.25 10.01 22.53
CA ASP A 16 -2.80 8.62 22.59
C ASP A 16 -2.81 7.94 21.22
N ASP A 17 -3.74 8.32 20.36
CA ASP A 17 -3.88 7.82 19.00
C ASP A 17 -2.73 8.29 18.09
N LEU A 18 -2.32 9.54 18.20
CA LEU A 18 -1.19 10.10 17.44
C LEU A 18 0.14 9.47 17.86
N MET A 19 0.37 9.31 19.18
CA MET A 19 1.57 8.64 19.70
C MET A 19 1.66 7.18 19.20
N PHE A 20 0.55 6.47 19.09
CA PHE A 20 0.54 5.10 18.63
C PHE A 20 0.80 4.99 17.12
N GLN A 21 0.27 5.91 16.32
CA GLN A 21 0.55 6.01 14.88
C GLN A 21 2.02 6.31 14.62
N ASP A 22 2.61 7.24 15.37
CA ASP A 22 4.03 7.55 15.26
C ASP A 22 4.92 6.35 15.62
N GLN A 23 4.56 5.59 16.66
CA GLN A 23 5.28 4.35 17.01
C GLN A 23 5.21 3.30 15.91
N ILE A 24 4.05 3.13 15.26
CA ILE A 24 3.93 2.20 14.13
C ILE A 24 4.76 2.68 12.93
N ARG A 25 4.73 3.97 12.61
CA ARG A 25 5.58 4.55 11.57
C ARG A 25 7.07 4.30 11.85
N ASP A 26 7.50 4.44 13.09
CA ASP A 26 8.88 4.19 13.50
C ASP A 26 9.24 2.70 13.37
N ILE A 27 8.35 1.79 13.73
CA ILE A 27 8.54 0.34 13.54
C ILE A 27 8.65 0.00 12.05
N VAL A 28 7.78 0.58 11.21
CA VAL A 28 7.81 0.36 9.77
C VAL A 28 9.09 0.95 9.17
N ARG A 29 9.49 2.16 9.56
CA ARG A 29 10.79 2.75 9.15
C ARG A 29 11.98 1.89 9.57
N ALA A 30 11.96 1.36 10.79
CA ALA A 30 13.02 0.46 11.26
C ALA A 30 13.05 -0.84 10.44
N ALA A 31 11.91 -1.41 10.08
CA ALA A 31 11.82 -2.58 9.21
C ALA A 31 12.40 -2.29 7.81
N TYR A 32 12.04 -1.16 7.20
CA TYR A 32 12.65 -0.74 5.94
C TYR A 32 14.15 -0.47 6.06
N GLY A 33 14.59 0.18 7.15
CA GLY A 33 16.01 0.45 7.41
C GLY A 33 16.83 -0.83 7.65
N ALA A 34 16.20 -1.93 8.03
CA ALA A 34 16.83 -3.24 8.21
C ALA A 34 16.90 -4.06 6.90
N ILE A 35 16.28 -3.59 5.80
CA ILE A 35 16.36 -4.26 4.50
C ILE A 35 17.81 -4.16 4.01
N THR A 36 18.48 -5.30 3.94
CA THR A 36 19.79 -5.39 3.30
C THR A 36 19.62 -5.46 1.78
N THR A 37 20.63 -4.98 1.05
CA THR A 37 20.65 -5.07 -0.40
C THR A 37 20.31 -6.49 -0.88
N GLY A 38 19.25 -6.63 -1.67
CA GLY A 38 18.76 -7.91 -2.21
C GLY A 38 17.73 -8.65 -1.36
N ALA A 39 17.49 -8.28 -0.10
CA ALA A 39 16.47 -8.96 0.72
C ALA A 39 15.05 -8.75 0.19
N GLY A 40 14.71 -7.54 -0.25
CA GLY A 40 13.43 -7.25 -0.88
C GLY A 40 13.24 -8.04 -2.16
N ARG A 41 14.25 -8.09 -3.02
CA ARG A 41 14.22 -8.90 -4.26
C ARG A 41 14.01 -10.39 -3.97
N ALA A 42 14.72 -10.96 -3.01
CA ALA A 42 14.55 -12.35 -2.61
C ALA A 42 13.13 -12.61 -2.08
N MET A 43 12.53 -11.65 -1.38
CA MET A 43 11.13 -11.72 -0.94
C MET A 43 10.18 -11.65 -2.14
N ALA A 44 10.36 -10.70 -3.04
CA ALA A 44 9.54 -10.55 -4.23
C ALA A 44 9.54 -11.81 -5.11
N GLN A 45 10.71 -12.42 -5.34
CA GLN A 45 10.85 -13.65 -6.11
C GLN A 45 10.04 -14.85 -5.59
N ARG A 46 9.57 -14.81 -4.36
CA ARG A 46 8.71 -15.85 -3.78
C ARG A 46 7.27 -15.76 -4.27
N PHE A 47 6.82 -14.59 -4.69
CA PHE A 47 5.40 -14.30 -4.98
C PHE A 47 5.15 -13.84 -6.41
N TYR A 48 6.13 -13.18 -7.02
CA TYR A 48 6.03 -12.66 -8.38
C TYR A 48 6.86 -13.52 -9.34
N SER A 49 6.38 -13.68 -10.56
CA SER A 49 7.13 -14.33 -11.64
C SER A 49 8.26 -13.45 -12.15
N ASP A 50 9.29 -14.05 -12.74
CA ASP A 50 10.37 -13.31 -13.37
C ASP A 50 9.87 -12.33 -14.44
N GLY A 51 8.81 -12.70 -15.17
CA GLY A 51 8.16 -11.85 -16.16
C GLY A 51 7.52 -10.60 -15.55
N GLU A 52 6.84 -10.73 -14.39
CA GLU A 52 6.29 -9.58 -13.67
C GLU A 52 7.41 -8.68 -13.12
N LEU A 53 8.42 -9.29 -12.49
CA LEU A 53 9.55 -8.52 -11.93
C LEU A 53 10.38 -7.81 -13.01
N ALA A 54 10.47 -8.36 -14.21
CA ALA A 54 11.17 -7.73 -15.32
C ALA A 54 10.50 -6.44 -15.82
N THR A 55 9.22 -6.23 -15.53
CA THR A 55 8.46 -5.03 -15.91
C THR A 55 8.43 -3.95 -14.82
N VAL A 56 8.92 -4.27 -13.63
CA VAL A 56 8.98 -3.36 -12.49
C VAL A 56 10.41 -2.85 -12.31
N PRO A 57 10.63 -1.56 -12.04
CA PRO A 57 11.95 -1.02 -11.77
C PRO A 57 12.65 -1.73 -10.62
N ALA A 58 13.96 -1.95 -10.77
CA ALA A 58 14.76 -2.74 -9.83
C ALA A 58 14.68 -2.19 -8.39
N ASP A 59 14.66 -0.87 -8.23
CA ASP A 59 14.57 -0.23 -6.91
C ASP A 59 13.26 -0.61 -6.21
N ALA A 60 12.12 -0.58 -6.90
CA ALA A 60 10.84 -0.98 -6.32
C ALA A 60 10.83 -2.45 -5.89
N VAL A 61 11.48 -3.33 -6.65
CA VAL A 61 11.63 -4.75 -6.31
C VAL A 61 12.53 -4.94 -5.09
N ASP A 62 13.61 -4.16 -4.99
CA ASP A 62 14.58 -4.27 -3.89
C ASP A 62 14.01 -3.79 -2.54
N TRP A 63 12.95 -2.97 -2.56
CA TRP A 63 12.22 -2.51 -1.38
C TRP A 63 10.93 -3.29 -1.10
N ALA A 64 10.68 -4.40 -1.77
CA ALA A 64 9.46 -5.20 -1.57
C ALA A 64 9.45 -5.87 -0.20
N LEU A 65 8.42 -5.60 0.62
CA LEU A 65 8.15 -6.24 1.91
C LEU A 65 6.82 -7.02 1.91
N GLY A 66 6.16 -7.10 0.76
CA GLY A 66 4.89 -7.79 0.62
C GLY A 66 5.00 -9.30 0.86
N VAL A 67 3.89 -9.89 1.24
CA VAL A 67 3.77 -11.32 1.58
C VAL A 67 2.88 -12.09 0.60
N GLY A 68 2.62 -11.50 -0.57
CA GLY A 68 1.78 -12.06 -1.62
C GLY A 68 1.94 -11.29 -2.95
N ASN A 69 1.04 -11.58 -3.89
CA ASN A 69 0.88 -10.86 -5.15
C ASN A 69 -0.62 -10.57 -5.37
N PRO A 70 -1.14 -9.48 -4.79
CA PRO A 70 -2.57 -9.17 -4.87
C PRO A 70 -3.02 -8.88 -6.31
N VAL A 71 -2.16 -8.28 -7.13
CA VAL A 71 -2.47 -7.92 -8.53
C VAL A 71 -2.84 -9.14 -9.37
N ARG A 72 -2.16 -10.28 -9.13
CA ARG A 72 -2.45 -11.54 -9.82
C ARG A 72 -3.87 -12.04 -9.59
N TYR A 73 -4.42 -11.81 -8.39
CA TYR A 73 -5.71 -12.35 -7.97
C TYR A 73 -6.86 -11.34 -8.02
N ALA A 74 -6.55 -10.05 -8.15
CA ALA A 74 -7.55 -8.98 -8.18
C ALA A 74 -8.42 -8.98 -9.46
N GLY A 75 -7.99 -9.65 -10.53
CA GLY A 75 -8.74 -9.71 -11.78
C GLY A 75 -8.89 -8.34 -12.46
N LEU A 76 -7.89 -7.47 -12.31
CA LEU A 76 -7.93 -6.10 -12.82
C LEU A 76 -8.20 -6.03 -14.33
N SER A 77 -9.08 -5.11 -14.71
CA SER A 77 -9.47 -4.82 -16.08
C SER A 77 -8.95 -3.46 -16.54
N GLU A 78 -8.79 -3.29 -17.83
CA GLU A 78 -8.44 -2.00 -18.43
C GLU A 78 -9.49 -0.93 -18.09
N GLY A 79 -9.05 0.26 -17.71
CA GLY A 79 -9.90 1.39 -17.38
C GLY A 79 -10.34 1.48 -15.91
N GLU A 80 -10.10 0.47 -15.09
CA GLU A 80 -10.46 0.50 -13.67
C GLU A 80 -9.64 1.50 -12.86
N VAL A 81 -10.24 2.00 -11.78
CA VAL A 81 -9.60 2.80 -10.74
C VAL A 81 -9.24 1.91 -9.57
N VAL A 82 -7.96 1.80 -9.25
CA VAL A 82 -7.42 0.91 -8.22
C VAL A 82 -6.80 1.72 -7.08
N LEU A 83 -7.07 1.31 -5.85
CA LEU A 83 -6.38 1.79 -4.66
C LEU A 83 -5.47 0.68 -4.12
N ASP A 84 -4.17 0.97 -3.99
CA ASP A 84 -3.17 0.11 -3.36
C ASP A 84 -2.83 0.66 -1.97
N ILE A 85 -3.34 0.01 -0.92
CA ILE A 85 -3.14 0.43 0.48
C ILE A 85 -1.83 -0.14 1.02
N GLY A 86 -0.94 0.78 1.44
CA GLY A 86 0.42 0.45 1.88
C GLY A 86 1.30 0.12 0.69
N SER A 87 1.35 1.01 -0.29
CA SER A 87 2.02 0.79 -1.58
C SER A 87 3.53 0.60 -1.48
N GLY A 88 4.15 1.04 -0.37
CA GLY A 88 5.60 0.92 -0.17
C GLY A 88 6.39 1.50 -1.34
N GLY A 89 7.41 0.78 -1.81
CA GLY A 89 8.22 1.18 -2.97
C GLY A 89 7.52 1.06 -4.33
N GLY A 90 6.24 0.69 -4.38
CA GLY A 90 5.40 0.76 -5.57
C GLY A 90 5.37 -0.48 -6.47
N ILE A 91 5.81 -1.66 -5.99
CA ILE A 91 5.81 -2.87 -6.82
C ILE A 91 4.38 -3.25 -7.30
N ASP A 92 3.41 -3.34 -6.38
CA ASP A 92 2.03 -3.67 -6.72
C ASP A 92 1.33 -2.53 -7.45
N THR A 93 1.61 -1.28 -7.06
CA THR A 93 1.11 -0.07 -7.72
C THR A 93 1.49 -0.02 -9.20
N VAL A 94 2.76 -0.28 -9.53
CA VAL A 94 3.26 -0.31 -10.92
C VAL A 94 2.61 -1.47 -11.71
N LEU A 95 2.57 -2.68 -11.13
CA LEU A 95 1.93 -3.82 -11.77
C LEU A 95 0.44 -3.59 -12.03
N ALA A 96 -0.27 -3.00 -11.06
CA ALA A 96 -1.67 -2.62 -11.23
C ALA A 96 -1.84 -1.57 -12.35
N ALA A 97 -0.98 -0.55 -12.38
CA ALA A 97 -1.01 0.48 -13.43
C ALA A 97 -0.78 -0.09 -14.83
N GLN A 98 0.10 -1.06 -14.97
CA GLN A 98 0.31 -1.78 -16.23
C GLN A 98 -0.94 -2.60 -16.66
N ARG A 99 -1.73 -3.10 -15.70
CA ARG A 99 -2.95 -3.88 -15.97
C ARG A 99 -4.13 -2.99 -16.39
N VAL A 100 -4.35 -1.89 -15.66
CA VAL A 100 -5.48 -1.00 -15.96
C VAL A 100 -5.23 -0.09 -17.15
N GLY A 101 -3.97 0.11 -17.53
CA GLY A 101 -3.59 0.92 -18.70
C GLY A 101 -3.91 2.41 -18.55
N PRO A 102 -3.65 3.20 -19.63
CA PRO A 102 -3.76 4.67 -19.60
C PRO A 102 -5.18 5.21 -19.52
N THR A 103 -6.19 4.37 -19.66
CA THR A 103 -7.62 4.72 -19.48
C THR A 103 -8.09 4.48 -18.04
N GLY A 104 -7.31 3.75 -17.24
CA GLY A 104 -7.53 3.54 -15.82
C GLY A 104 -6.75 4.51 -14.96
N ARG A 105 -6.73 4.24 -13.65
CA ARG A 105 -5.96 5.00 -12.66
C ARG A 105 -5.57 4.11 -11.49
N VAL A 106 -4.36 4.30 -10.97
CA VAL A 106 -3.94 3.65 -9.73
C VAL A 106 -3.49 4.69 -8.72
N ILE A 107 -4.02 4.61 -7.51
CA ILE A 107 -3.60 5.41 -6.37
C ILE A 107 -2.83 4.49 -5.43
N GLY A 108 -1.54 4.77 -5.22
CA GLY A 108 -0.70 4.07 -4.25
C GLY A 108 -0.67 4.87 -2.94
N LEU A 109 -1.38 4.40 -1.91
CA LEU A 109 -1.46 5.08 -0.61
C LEU A 109 -0.39 4.53 0.34
N ASP A 110 0.42 5.40 0.91
CA ASP A 110 1.36 5.03 1.98
C ASP A 110 1.44 6.13 3.04
N ALA A 111 1.67 5.76 4.29
CA ALA A 111 1.79 6.69 5.40
C ALA A 111 3.19 7.32 5.49
N LEU A 112 4.18 6.79 4.77
CA LEU A 112 5.55 7.26 4.77
C LEU A 112 5.85 8.07 3.50
N PRO A 113 6.14 9.38 3.61
CA PRO A 113 6.49 10.21 2.45
C PRO A 113 7.62 9.62 1.60
N GLU A 114 8.63 9.05 2.24
CA GLU A 114 9.76 8.42 1.58
C GLU A 114 9.37 7.20 0.72
N MET A 115 8.27 6.51 1.05
CA MET A 115 7.72 5.43 0.23
C MET A 115 6.95 5.99 -0.96
N CYS A 116 6.18 7.05 -0.76
CA CYS A 116 5.49 7.73 -1.86
C CYS A 116 6.49 8.28 -2.89
N GLU A 117 7.62 8.85 -2.45
CA GLU A 117 8.70 9.30 -3.34
C GLU A 117 9.27 8.15 -4.17
N ARG A 118 9.56 6.99 -3.55
CA ARG A 118 10.04 5.79 -4.24
C ARG A 118 9.02 5.25 -5.23
N ALA A 119 7.75 5.17 -4.84
CA ALA A 119 6.68 4.73 -5.72
C ALA A 119 6.51 5.67 -6.92
N GLN A 120 6.70 6.99 -6.73
CA GLN A 120 6.69 7.97 -7.82
C GLN A 120 7.84 7.75 -8.81
N GLU A 121 9.05 7.51 -8.30
CA GLU A 121 10.21 7.20 -9.15
C GLU A 121 10.01 5.88 -9.89
N ALA A 122 9.43 4.88 -9.23
CA ALA A 122 9.10 3.60 -9.84
C ALA A 122 8.06 3.76 -10.96
N ALA A 123 6.98 4.51 -10.73
CA ALA A 123 5.95 4.78 -11.73
C ALA A 123 6.54 5.50 -12.97
N LYS A 124 7.41 6.48 -12.74
CA LYS A 124 8.12 7.19 -13.80
C LYS A 124 9.05 6.27 -14.60
N ALA A 125 9.88 5.49 -13.91
CA ALA A 125 10.80 4.56 -14.55
C ALA A 125 10.09 3.44 -15.34
N ALA A 126 8.90 3.05 -14.90
CA ALA A 126 8.04 2.08 -15.59
C ALA A 126 7.19 2.71 -16.72
N GLY A 127 7.18 4.04 -16.87
CA GLY A 127 6.40 4.75 -17.90
C GLY A 127 4.89 4.77 -17.62
N VAL A 128 4.47 4.57 -16.38
CA VAL A 128 3.05 4.55 -15.97
C VAL A 128 2.64 5.81 -15.17
N GLU A 129 3.55 6.73 -14.92
CA GLU A 129 3.35 7.96 -14.16
C GLU A 129 2.05 8.73 -14.53
N PRO A 130 1.62 8.85 -15.81
CA PRO A 130 0.44 9.64 -16.14
C PRO A 130 -0.89 9.12 -15.55
N TRP A 131 -0.97 7.84 -15.16
CA TRP A 131 -2.17 7.24 -14.55
C TRP A 131 -1.87 6.51 -13.24
N CYS A 132 -0.69 6.73 -12.67
CA CYS A 132 -0.25 6.14 -11.41
C CYS A 132 0.11 7.27 -10.44
N GLU A 133 -0.65 7.39 -9.35
CA GLU A 133 -0.56 8.50 -8.40
C GLU A 133 -0.20 7.98 -7.00
N PRO A 134 1.06 7.97 -6.60
CA PRO A 134 1.44 7.78 -5.21
C PRO A 134 0.95 8.95 -4.35
N ARG A 135 0.37 8.62 -3.18
CA ARG A 135 -0.24 9.60 -2.29
C ARG A 135 0.05 9.27 -0.84
N GLU A 136 0.46 10.28 -0.07
CA GLU A 136 0.59 10.14 1.37
C GLU A 136 -0.80 10.10 2.03
N GLY A 137 -0.98 9.15 2.96
CA GLY A 137 -2.20 9.05 3.75
C GLY A 137 -2.26 7.80 4.61
N GLU A 138 -3.17 7.84 5.58
CA GLU A 138 -3.42 6.75 6.50
C GLU A 138 -4.57 5.86 5.99
N MET A 139 -4.46 4.55 6.19
CA MET A 139 -5.51 3.61 5.79
C MET A 139 -6.81 3.75 6.61
N GLU A 140 -6.75 4.41 7.76
CA GLU A 140 -7.89 4.71 8.63
C GLU A 140 -8.55 6.07 8.33
N ALA A 141 -8.05 6.79 7.32
CA ALA A 141 -8.57 8.07 6.85
C ALA A 141 -8.13 8.28 5.40
N ILE A 142 -8.68 7.48 4.50
CA ILE A 142 -8.29 7.48 3.09
C ILE A 142 -8.67 8.83 2.45
N PRO A 143 -7.71 9.57 1.85
CA PRO A 143 -7.97 10.91 1.31
C PRO A 143 -8.57 10.83 -0.11
N LEU A 144 -9.64 10.06 -0.26
CA LEU A 144 -10.38 9.89 -1.51
C LEU A 144 -11.87 10.11 -1.26
N PRO A 145 -12.64 10.56 -2.26
CA PRO A 145 -14.11 10.59 -2.19
C PRO A 145 -14.69 9.17 -2.05
N ASP A 146 -15.86 9.07 -1.41
CA ASP A 146 -16.63 7.84 -1.35
C ASP A 146 -16.91 7.31 -2.77
N GLU A 147 -16.95 5.99 -2.93
CA GLU A 147 -17.30 5.31 -4.20
C GLU A 147 -16.43 5.74 -5.40
N SER A 148 -15.16 6.13 -5.15
CA SER A 148 -14.25 6.66 -6.18
C SER A 148 -13.28 5.66 -6.76
N VAL A 149 -13.28 4.40 -6.26
CA VAL A 149 -12.41 3.32 -6.73
C VAL A 149 -13.21 2.06 -7.02
N ASP A 150 -12.77 1.29 -8.01
CA ASP A 150 -13.39 0.03 -8.43
C ASP A 150 -12.82 -1.16 -7.67
N VAL A 151 -11.51 -1.12 -7.39
CA VAL A 151 -10.79 -2.22 -6.74
C VAL A 151 -9.84 -1.68 -5.68
N VAL A 152 -9.79 -2.37 -4.54
CA VAL A 152 -8.79 -2.12 -3.48
C VAL A 152 -7.89 -3.34 -3.37
N ILE A 153 -6.58 -3.11 -3.40
CA ILE A 153 -5.56 -4.10 -3.12
C ILE A 153 -4.73 -3.68 -1.90
N SER A 154 -4.15 -4.65 -1.22
CA SER A 154 -3.22 -4.41 -0.11
C SER A 154 -2.33 -5.61 0.12
N ASN A 155 -1.06 -5.39 0.44
CA ASN A 155 -0.07 -6.45 0.57
C ASN A 155 0.78 -6.30 1.85
N GLY A 156 0.37 -7.02 2.92
CA GLY A 156 1.16 -7.13 4.14
C GLY A 156 1.10 -5.92 5.08
N VAL A 157 0.13 -4.99 4.92
CA VAL A 157 0.08 -3.74 5.69
C VAL A 157 -1.14 -3.61 6.61
N ILE A 158 -2.30 -4.15 6.27
CA ILE A 158 -3.54 -3.98 7.07
C ILE A 158 -3.38 -4.54 8.49
N ASN A 159 -2.56 -5.57 8.66
CA ASN A 159 -2.23 -6.13 9.98
C ASN A 159 -1.51 -5.13 10.91
N LEU A 160 -0.87 -4.10 10.36
CA LEU A 160 -0.19 -3.05 11.11
C LEU A 160 -1.15 -1.98 11.64
N SER A 161 -2.36 -1.88 11.09
CA SER A 161 -3.37 -0.93 11.56
C SER A 161 -3.75 -1.19 13.02
N PRO A 162 -3.70 -0.18 13.89
CA PRO A 162 -4.23 -0.27 15.25
C PRO A 162 -5.76 -0.29 15.28
N ARG A 163 -6.40 0.17 14.20
CA ARG A 163 -7.86 0.33 14.08
C ARG A 163 -8.38 -0.32 12.79
N LYS A 164 -8.14 -1.64 12.67
CA LYS A 164 -8.53 -2.41 11.47
C LYS A 164 -9.98 -2.23 11.06
N SER A 165 -10.91 -2.17 12.03
CA SER A 165 -12.32 -1.93 11.74
C SER A 165 -12.59 -0.59 11.07
N ARG A 166 -11.77 0.44 11.35
CA ARG A 166 -11.86 1.73 10.70
C ARG A 166 -11.27 1.65 9.29
N ALA A 167 -10.11 1.04 9.14
CA ALA A 167 -9.50 0.85 7.83
C ALA A 167 -10.40 0.04 6.84
N PHE A 168 -11.22 -0.88 7.38
CA PHE A 168 -12.20 -1.62 6.57
C PHE A 168 -13.53 -0.88 6.37
N ALA A 169 -13.75 0.23 7.04
CA ALA A 169 -14.96 1.05 6.89
C ALA A 169 -14.77 2.20 5.90
N GLU A 170 -13.53 2.51 5.58
CA GLU A 170 -13.15 3.46 4.53
C GLU A 170 -13.28 2.82 3.15
#